data_e3ec4d7c687941b1b9c0bf563027adc7
#
_entry.id   e3ec4d7c687941b1b9c0bf563027adc7
#
_cell.length_a   1.000
_cell.length_b   1.000
_cell.length_c   1.000
_cell.angle_alpha   90.00
_cell.angle_beta   90.00
_cell.angle_gamma   90.00
#
_symmetry.space_group_name_H-M   'P 1'
#
loop_
_entity.id
_entity.type
_entity.pdbx_description
1 polymer ?
#
loop_
_entity_poly.entity_id
_entity_poly.type
_entity_poly.pdbx_seq_one_letter_code
_entity_poly.pdbx_strand_id
1 'polypeptide(L)'
;MLSVLTTAGTGRAQSVMTLHDCMEYAVSHSTKMRIRSAESGDARIARRDAVLAVFTPQVSASTYVYYNFGRSIDPQTNTWFTQTSFHNSYGISAGFNLFDGFRAVNNLRISATGLLISESQEKQAEADICLAVMEAYCNVLYYKRLDDVYAEQVAAAETVLRKAEREEELGRRSHADVVQMEAELAERRYESTNAHNAYRSHLMTLSDLMFWPLEEELVIDPQVPRLPPEPLRAESVVDFALTHDPSLRIAGWQVDNARRELSAARWQLLPSVGLYAGWNTSYYTYAGTQTSPFDMQFRNNGGEYVQLSVSVPIFNRLQGHSRIAMKRNALDRATAVYDQKRRDVGSEVRRAVQDRDGAAVAWRQARSKAAVQEEAYNLNLKSLEQGLISPLEFRTANNNYLKAQADEMNSYLTYLIRQAVVRYYGGVDYLDQ
;
A
#
# COMPACT_ATOMS: atom_id res chain seq x y z
N MET A 1 -39.65 -32.47 -13.25
CA MET A 1 -38.28 -33.00 -13.40
C MET A 1 -37.34 -32.03 -12.73
N LEU A 2 -36.99 -32.32 -11.46
CA LEU A 2 -36.02 -31.57 -10.68
C LEU A 2 -34.62 -32.06 -11.05
N SER A 3 -33.82 -31.20 -11.66
CA SER A 3 -32.39 -31.46 -11.90
C SER A 3 -31.61 -31.05 -10.65
N VAL A 4 -31.14 -32.03 -9.91
CA VAL A 4 -30.21 -31.84 -8.78
C VAL A 4 -28.82 -31.57 -9.37
N LEU A 5 -28.36 -30.33 -9.32
CA LEU A 5 -26.97 -29.96 -9.56
C LEU A 5 -26.15 -30.39 -8.33
N THR A 6 -25.49 -31.52 -8.42
CA THR A 6 -24.42 -31.92 -7.52
C THR A 6 -23.22 -31.04 -7.80
N THR A 7 -22.99 -30.04 -6.95
CA THR A 7 -21.70 -29.33 -6.88
C THR A 7 -20.65 -30.31 -6.35
N ALA A 8 -19.88 -30.90 -7.26
CA ALA A 8 -18.66 -31.59 -6.92
C ALA A 8 -17.71 -30.56 -6.29
N GLY A 9 -17.55 -30.59 -4.98
CA GLY A 9 -16.49 -29.92 -4.28
C GLY A 9 -15.15 -30.47 -4.78
N THR A 10 -14.49 -29.76 -5.67
CA THR A 10 -13.09 -30.01 -6.00
C THR A 10 -12.31 -29.72 -4.72
N GLY A 11 -11.92 -30.79 -4.01
CA GLY A 11 -10.89 -30.71 -2.98
C GLY A 11 -9.64 -30.12 -3.66
N ARG A 12 -9.41 -28.82 -3.48
CA ARG A 12 -8.15 -28.18 -3.82
C ARG A 12 -7.10 -28.88 -2.98
N ALA A 13 -6.19 -29.63 -3.62
CA ALA A 13 -5.00 -30.08 -2.93
C ALA A 13 -4.40 -28.82 -2.27
N GLN A 14 -4.17 -28.87 -0.95
CA GLN A 14 -3.50 -27.81 -0.22
C GLN A 14 -2.16 -27.58 -0.90
N SER A 15 -2.07 -26.53 -1.71
CA SER A 15 -0.82 -26.17 -2.38
C SER A 15 0.09 -25.58 -1.31
N VAL A 16 1.25 -26.18 -1.15
CA VAL A 16 2.31 -25.65 -0.29
C VAL A 16 2.75 -24.32 -0.90
N MET A 17 2.62 -23.23 -0.15
CA MET A 17 2.90 -21.87 -0.62
C MET A 17 4.38 -21.54 -0.41
N THR A 18 5.07 -21.18 -1.50
CA THR A 18 6.42 -20.61 -1.43
C THR A 18 6.38 -19.13 -1.01
N LEU A 19 7.54 -18.54 -0.71
CA LEU A 19 7.62 -17.09 -0.43
C LEU A 19 7.08 -16.26 -1.59
N HIS A 20 7.45 -16.63 -2.83
CA HIS A 20 6.97 -15.94 -4.03
C HIS A 20 5.45 -16.03 -4.16
N ASP A 21 4.86 -17.24 -4.00
CA ASP A 21 3.41 -17.43 -4.06
C ASP A 21 2.68 -16.61 -2.99
N CYS A 22 3.25 -16.54 -1.76
CA CYS A 22 2.70 -15.73 -0.67
C CYS A 22 2.71 -14.22 -1.01
N MET A 23 3.79 -13.71 -1.59
CA MET A 23 3.89 -12.31 -2.00
C MET A 23 2.91 -11.99 -3.14
N GLU A 24 2.86 -12.82 -4.18
CA GLU A 24 1.93 -12.65 -5.32
C GLU A 24 0.48 -12.69 -4.86
N TYR A 25 0.13 -13.65 -3.98
CA TYR A 25 -1.21 -13.75 -3.41
C TYR A 25 -1.57 -12.51 -2.59
N ALA A 26 -0.66 -12.04 -1.72
CA ALA A 26 -0.87 -10.86 -0.89
C ALA A 26 -1.08 -9.59 -1.74
N VAL A 27 -0.28 -9.38 -2.77
CA VAL A 27 -0.44 -8.25 -3.70
C VAL A 27 -1.80 -8.30 -4.39
N SER A 28 -2.23 -9.47 -4.86
CA SER A 28 -3.50 -9.63 -5.59
C SER A 28 -4.74 -9.50 -4.69
N HIS A 29 -4.67 -9.82 -3.39
CA HIS A 29 -5.82 -9.86 -2.47
C HIS A 29 -5.81 -8.75 -1.42
N SER A 30 -4.69 -8.05 -1.21
CA SER A 30 -4.55 -7.01 -0.20
C SER A 30 -5.54 -5.87 -0.37
N THR A 31 -6.19 -5.48 0.73
CA THR A 31 -7.04 -4.28 0.78
C THR A 31 -6.24 -3.02 0.48
N LYS A 32 -4.97 -2.95 0.90
CA LYS A 32 -4.07 -1.82 0.60
C LYS A 32 -3.89 -1.65 -0.90
N MET A 33 -3.68 -2.74 -1.66
CA MET A 33 -3.58 -2.70 -3.12
C MET A 33 -4.90 -2.30 -3.77
N ARG A 34 -6.03 -2.83 -3.30
CA ARG A 34 -7.36 -2.44 -3.83
C ARG A 34 -7.63 -0.96 -3.65
N ILE A 35 -7.27 -0.37 -2.52
CA ILE A 35 -7.38 1.08 -2.29
C ILE A 35 -6.49 1.84 -3.28
N ARG A 36 -5.22 1.47 -3.42
CA ARG A 36 -4.28 2.14 -4.34
C ARG A 36 -4.69 2.01 -5.81
N SER A 37 -5.19 0.86 -6.22
CA SER A 37 -5.72 0.65 -7.57
C SER A 37 -6.96 1.50 -7.84
N ALA A 38 -7.84 1.68 -6.85
CA ALA A 38 -8.97 2.60 -6.96
C ALA A 38 -8.51 4.06 -7.09
N GLU A 39 -7.54 4.52 -6.28
CA GLU A 39 -6.95 5.86 -6.37
C GLU A 39 -6.26 6.09 -7.73
N SER A 40 -5.61 5.06 -8.29
CA SER A 40 -5.05 5.08 -9.65
C SER A 40 -6.14 5.18 -10.71
N GLY A 41 -7.27 4.50 -10.50
CA GLY A 41 -8.48 4.65 -11.30
C GLY A 41 -9.01 6.08 -11.29
N ASP A 42 -9.10 6.70 -10.12
CA ASP A 42 -9.54 8.10 -9.97
C ASP A 42 -8.58 9.07 -10.68
N ALA A 43 -7.28 8.84 -10.60
CA ALA A 43 -6.28 9.65 -11.30
C ALA A 43 -6.42 9.54 -12.84
N ARG A 44 -6.76 8.36 -13.38
CA ARG A 44 -7.05 8.16 -14.83
C ARG A 44 -8.31 8.92 -15.23
N ILE A 45 -9.35 8.87 -14.40
CA ILE A 45 -10.60 9.63 -14.63
C ILE A 45 -10.31 11.13 -14.59
N ALA A 46 -9.60 11.62 -13.59
CA ALA A 46 -9.21 13.04 -13.47
C ALA A 46 -8.40 13.52 -14.69
N ARG A 47 -7.52 12.67 -15.23
CA ARG A 47 -6.78 12.98 -16.46
C ARG A 47 -7.70 13.06 -17.68
N ARG A 48 -8.63 12.09 -17.84
CA ARG A 48 -9.64 12.12 -18.91
C ARG A 48 -10.47 13.40 -18.84
N ASP A 49 -10.95 13.74 -17.64
CA ASP A 49 -11.81 14.91 -17.44
C ASP A 49 -11.04 16.22 -17.71
N ALA A 50 -9.75 16.28 -17.37
CA ALA A 50 -8.89 17.40 -17.71
C ALA A 50 -8.68 17.54 -19.23
N VAL A 51 -8.60 16.43 -19.97
CA VAL A 51 -8.55 16.44 -21.45
C VAL A 51 -9.87 16.95 -22.02
N LEU A 52 -11.00 16.41 -21.54
CA LEU A 52 -12.33 16.83 -22.00
C LEU A 52 -12.58 18.32 -21.70
N ALA A 53 -12.15 18.83 -20.55
CA ALA A 53 -12.28 20.25 -20.20
C ALA A 53 -11.53 21.20 -21.16
N VAL A 54 -10.48 20.72 -21.83
CA VAL A 54 -9.74 21.51 -22.82
C VAL A 54 -10.40 21.49 -24.20
N PHE A 55 -11.01 20.37 -24.58
CA PHE A 55 -11.40 20.14 -25.96
C PHE A 55 -12.92 20.06 -26.20
N THR A 56 -13.75 20.02 -25.15
CA THR A 56 -15.19 19.87 -25.29
C THR A 56 -15.95 20.99 -24.59
N PRO A 57 -17.07 21.45 -25.16
CA PRO A 57 -17.97 22.37 -24.49
C PRO A 57 -18.71 21.66 -23.33
N GLN A 58 -19.05 22.42 -22.31
CA GLN A 58 -20.02 22.00 -21.31
C GLN A 58 -21.43 22.32 -21.81
N VAL A 59 -22.30 21.31 -21.88
CA VAL A 59 -23.71 21.47 -22.28
C VAL A 59 -24.57 21.25 -21.05
N SER A 60 -25.51 22.17 -20.82
CA SER A 60 -26.47 22.11 -19.72
C SER A 60 -27.87 22.48 -20.18
N ALA A 61 -28.87 21.82 -19.61
CA ALA A 61 -30.25 22.20 -19.72
C ALA A 61 -30.76 22.69 -18.34
N SER A 62 -31.54 23.75 -18.34
CA SER A 62 -32.12 24.32 -17.13
C SER A 62 -33.56 24.73 -17.32
N THR A 63 -34.33 24.58 -16.28
CA THR A 63 -35.66 25.17 -16.15
C THR A 63 -35.82 25.78 -14.79
N TYR A 64 -36.48 26.92 -14.73
CA TYR A 64 -36.83 27.53 -13.46
C TYR A 64 -38.23 28.12 -13.52
N VAL A 65 -38.91 28.04 -12.41
CA VAL A 65 -40.29 28.48 -12.21
C VAL A 65 -40.33 29.45 -11.06
N TYR A 66 -41.02 30.57 -11.25
CA TYR A 66 -41.25 31.50 -10.14
C TYR A 66 -42.56 32.24 -10.29
N TYR A 67 -43.11 32.64 -9.14
CA TYR A 67 -44.20 33.58 -9.03
C TYR A 67 -43.64 34.95 -8.64
N ASN A 68 -44.10 35.99 -9.36
CA ASN A 68 -43.81 37.36 -8.98
C ASN A 68 -45.10 38.02 -8.47
N PHE A 69 -45.05 38.54 -7.23
CA PHE A 69 -46.18 39.20 -6.59
C PHE A 69 -45.92 40.71 -6.54
N GLY A 70 -46.82 41.49 -7.11
CA GLY A 70 -46.70 42.95 -7.10
C GLY A 70 -46.57 43.58 -8.49
N ARG A 71 -45.81 44.68 -8.59
CA ARG A 71 -45.69 45.45 -9.80
C ARG A 71 -44.68 44.85 -10.74
N SER A 72 -45.10 44.60 -12.00
CA SER A 72 -44.28 43.99 -13.07
C SER A 72 -44.48 44.74 -14.39
N ILE A 73 -43.61 44.52 -15.35
CA ILE A 73 -43.75 44.98 -16.72
C ILE A 73 -44.33 43.83 -17.58
N ASP A 74 -45.35 44.11 -18.32
CA ASP A 74 -45.89 43.20 -19.32
C ASP A 74 -44.94 43.17 -20.52
N PRO A 75 -44.36 42.01 -20.86
CA PRO A 75 -43.44 41.88 -21.97
C PRO A 75 -44.06 42.15 -23.37
N GLN A 76 -45.36 42.05 -23.49
CA GLN A 76 -46.07 42.28 -24.76
C GLN A 76 -46.39 43.77 -24.99
N THR A 77 -46.85 44.45 -23.94
CA THR A 77 -47.30 45.85 -24.07
C THR A 77 -46.28 46.86 -23.55
N ASN A 78 -45.24 46.39 -22.84
CA ASN A 78 -44.25 47.21 -22.16
C ASN A 78 -44.84 48.22 -21.16
N THR A 79 -45.99 47.88 -20.57
CA THR A 79 -46.69 48.70 -19.59
C THR A 79 -46.54 48.14 -18.17
N TRP A 80 -46.59 49.02 -17.12
CA TRP A 80 -46.55 48.59 -15.76
C TRP A 80 -47.93 48.14 -15.29
N PHE A 81 -48.02 47.01 -14.65
CA PHE A 81 -49.22 46.51 -13.97
C PHE A 81 -48.89 45.89 -12.62
N THR A 82 -49.86 45.88 -11.74
CA THR A 82 -49.71 45.25 -10.38
C THR A 82 -50.58 44.00 -10.37
N GLN A 83 -49.92 42.86 -10.52
CA GLN A 83 -50.61 41.59 -10.60
C GLN A 83 -49.63 40.44 -10.30
N THR A 84 -50.17 39.32 -9.81
CA THR A 84 -49.36 38.09 -9.66
C THR A 84 -49.10 37.49 -11.04
N SER A 85 -47.83 37.25 -11.35
CA SER A 85 -47.44 36.58 -12.59
C SER A 85 -46.71 35.27 -12.28
N PHE A 86 -46.98 34.27 -13.07
CA PHE A 86 -46.27 33.00 -13.13
C PHE A 86 -45.31 33.01 -14.28
N HIS A 87 -44.07 32.64 -14.07
CA HIS A 87 -43.04 32.54 -15.07
C HIS A 87 -42.39 31.16 -15.04
N ASN A 88 -42.20 30.56 -16.19
CA ASN A 88 -41.44 29.35 -16.39
C ASN A 88 -40.51 29.53 -17.59
N SER A 89 -39.22 29.28 -17.37
CA SER A 89 -38.21 29.40 -18.40
C SER A 89 -37.51 28.08 -18.63
N TYR A 90 -37.21 27.81 -19.87
CA TYR A 90 -36.49 26.62 -20.34
C TYR A 90 -35.29 27.08 -21.14
N GLY A 91 -34.14 26.44 -20.91
CA GLY A 91 -32.93 26.78 -21.64
C GLY A 91 -32.00 25.59 -21.82
N ILE A 92 -31.35 25.53 -22.97
CA ILE A 92 -30.19 24.67 -23.23
C ILE A 92 -29.06 25.60 -23.62
N SER A 93 -27.93 25.44 -22.96
CA SER A 93 -26.71 26.24 -23.21
C SER A 93 -25.47 25.38 -23.33
N ALA A 94 -24.60 25.75 -24.25
CA ALA A 94 -23.26 25.20 -24.38
C ALA A 94 -22.23 26.30 -24.12
N GLY A 95 -21.25 26.03 -23.26
CA GLY A 95 -20.17 26.98 -22.96
C GLY A 95 -18.81 26.34 -23.24
N PHE A 96 -17.93 27.09 -23.87
CA PHE A 96 -16.56 26.69 -24.14
C PHE A 96 -15.59 27.83 -23.83
N ASN A 97 -14.57 27.52 -23.01
CA ASN A 97 -13.52 28.48 -22.69
C ASN A 97 -12.46 28.47 -23.79
N LEU A 98 -12.43 29.51 -24.62
CA LEU A 98 -11.43 29.68 -25.67
C LEU A 98 -10.05 30.03 -25.07
N PHE A 99 -10.04 30.84 -24.01
CA PHE A 99 -8.84 31.21 -23.29
C PHE A 99 -9.18 31.50 -21.81
N ASP A 100 -8.50 30.85 -20.90
CA ASP A 100 -8.71 30.95 -19.45
C ASP A 100 -7.43 31.25 -18.68
N GLY A 101 -6.47 31.94 -19.32
CA GLY A 101 -5.16 32.17 -18.74
C GLY A 101 -4.33 30.90 -18.62
N PHE A 102 -4.42 30.00 -19.61
CA PHE A 102 -3.72 28.69 -19.62
C PHE A 102 -4.03 27.78 -18.44
N ARG A 103 -5.10 28.03 -17.68
CA ARG A 103 -5.50 27.22 -16.52
C ARG A 103 -5.82 25.79 -16.94
N ALA A 104 -6.63 25.61 -17.99
CA ALA A 104 -7.01 24.30 -18.49
C ALA A 104 -5.76 23.49 -18.93
N VAL A 105 -4.82 24.12 -19.64
CA VAL A 105 -3.56 23.48 -20.06
C VAL A 105 -2.68 23.08 -18.87
N ASN A 106 -2.58 23.95 -17.84
CA ASN A 106 -1.82 23.62 -16.63
C ASN A 106 -2.51 22.47 -15.85
N ASN A 107 -3.84 22.48 -15.73
CA ASN A 107 -4.60 21.40 -15.11
C ASN A 107 -4.40 20.06 -15.84
N LEU A 108 -4.38 20.09 -17.19
CA LEU A 108 -4.08 18.91 -18.00
C LEU A 108 -2.66 18.36 -17.69
N ARG A 109 -1.66 19.22 -17.53
CA ARG A 109 -0.30 18.82 -17.17
C ARG A 109 -0.21 18.31 -15.74
N ILE A 110 -0.92 18.93 -14.80
CA ILE A 110 -1.00 18.52 -13.39
C ILE A 110 -1.68 17.15 -13.28
N SER A 111 -2.78 16.93 -14.00
CA SER A 111 -3.47 15.62 -14.00
C SER A 111 -2.62 14.50 -14.61
N ALA A 112 -1.79 14.83 -15.62
CA ALA A 112 -0.82 13.87 -16.17
C ALA A 112 0.23 13.45 -15.14
N THR A 113 0.78 14.40 -14.40
CA THR A 113 1.73 14.11 -13.30
C THR A 113 1.02 13.43 -12.13
N GLY A 114 -0.24 13.77 -11.86
CA GLY A 114 -1.07 13.10 -10.85
C GLY A 114 -1.21 11.61 -11.11
N LEU A 115 -1.41 11.22 -12.37
CA LEU A 115 -1.43 9.82 -12.78
C LEU A 115 -0.09 9.12 -12.50
N LEU A 116 1.04 9.73 -12.88
CA LEU A 116 2.37 9.17 -12.61
C LEU A 116 2.67 9.03 -11.12
N ILE A 117 2.21 9.99 -10.31
CA ILE A 117 2.31 9.92 -8.84
C ILE A 117 1.52 8.72 -8.33
N SER A 118 0.27 8.55 -8.77
CA SER A 118 -0.60 7.47 -8.33
C SER A 118 -0.05 6.09 -8.72
N GLU A 119 0.43 5.93 -9.95
CA GLU A 119 1.08 4.69 -10.42
C GLU A 119 2.36 4.37 -9.62
N SER A 120 3.13 5.39 -9.22
CA SER A 120 4.31 5.18 -8.38
C SER A 120 3.96 4.85 -6.93
N GLN A 121 2.86 5.39 -6.40
CA GLN A 121 2.34 5.01 -5.09
C GLN A 121 1.80 3.58 -5.06
N GLU A 122 1.21 3.12 -6.16
CA GLU A 122 0.77 1.73 -6.33
C GLU A 122 1.98 0.77 -6.26
N LYS A 123 3.04 1.05 -7.02
CA LYS A 123 4.31 0.28 -6.98
C LYS A 123 4.96 0.29 -5.60
N GLN A 124 4.96 1.43 -4.92
CA GLN A 124 5.49 1.52 -3.56
C GLN A 124 4.69 0.67 -2.58
N ALA A 125 3.35 0.67 -2.70
CA ALA A 125 2.49 -0.15 -1.85
C ALA A 125 2.69 -1.65 -2.11
N GLU A 126 2.92 -2.05 -3.37
CA GLU A 126 3.30 -3.41 -3.76
C GLU A 126 4.60 -3.84 -3.08
N ALA A 127 5.66 -3.02 -3.18
CA ALA A 127 6.94 -3.28 -2.52
C ALA A 127 6.81 -3.38 -0.99
N ASP A 128 6.04 -2.48 -0.36
CA ASP A 128 5.77 -2.50 1.08
C ASP A 128 5.08 -3.80 1.52
N ILE A 129 4.12 -4.30 0.73
CA ILE A 129 3.40 -5.54 1.02
C ILE A 129 4.34 -6.73 0.86
N CYS A 130 5.10 -6.80 -0.23
CA CYS A 130 6.06 -7.87 -0.46
C CYS A 130 7.09 -7.95 0.67
N LEU A 131 7.63 -6.82 1.12
CA LEU A 131 8.58 -6.78 2.24
C LEU A 131 7.93 -7.26 3.54
N ALA A 132 6.72 -6.79 3.88
CA ALA A 132 6.00 -7.21 5.08
C ALA A 132 5.69 -8.72 5.07
N VAL A 133 5.28 -9.27 3.91
CA VAL A 133 5.04 -10.71 3.73
C VAL A 133 6.35 -11.49 3.86
N MET A 134 7.45 -11.01 3.28
CA MET A 134 8.76 -11.64 3.40
C MET A 134 9.23 -11.72 4.87
N GLU A 135 9.08 -10.63 5.63
CA GLU A 135 9.41 -10.59 7.06
C GLU A 135 8.53 -11.56 7.86
N ALA A 136 7.22 -11.58 7.60
CA ALA A 136 6.30 -12.49 8.27
C ALA A 136 6.59 -13.96 7.90
N TYR A 137 6.85 -14.26 6.64
CA TYR A 137 7.21 -15.60 6.15
C TYR A 137 8.50 -16.09 6.79
N CYS A 138 9.54 -15.27 6.86
CA CYS A 138 10.79 -15.60 7.54
C CYS A 138 10.58 -15.89 9.04
N ASN A 139 9.71 -15.12 9.70
CA ASN A 139 9.34 -15.40 11.10
C ASN A 139 8.63 -16.75 11.23
N VAL A 140 7.70 -17.08 10.33
CA VAL A 140 7.03 -18.41 10.34
C VAL A 140 8.05 -19.53 10.17
N LEU A 141 9.01 -19.40 9.24
CA LEU A 141 10.09 -20.40 9.05
C LEU A 141 10.94 -20.55 10.30
N TYR A 142 11.29 -19.44 10.95
CA TYR A 142 12.08 -19.48 12.19
C TYR A 142 11.35 -20.22 13.32
N TYR A 143 10.08 -19.87 13.58
CA TYR A 143 9.30 -20.51 14.63
C TYR A 143 8.90 -21.94 14.29
N LYS A 144 8.71 -22.26 13.02
CA LYS A 144 8.52 -23.65 12.56
C LYS A 144 9.75 -24.50 12.87
N ARG A 145 10.95 -23.98 12.61
CA ARG A 145 12.20 -24.69 12.94
C ARG A 145 12.37 -24.87 14.43
N LEU A 146 12.01 -23.87 15.25
CA LEU A 146 12.04 -24.01 16.71
C LEU A 146 11.04 -25.07 17.20
N ASP A 147 9.82 -25.10 16.67
CA ASP A 147 8.80 -26.12 16.98
C ASP A 147 9.33 -27.53 16.69
N ASP A 148 9.93 -27.74 15.51
CA ASP A 148 10.54 -29.02 15.11
C ASP A 148 11.69 -29.42 16.07
N VAL A 149 12.58 -28.50 16.38
CA VAL A 149 13.73 -28.74 17.29
C VAL A 149 13.26 -29.10 18.69
N TYR A 150 12.29 -28.39 19.26
CA TYR A 150 11.77 -28.70 20.59
C TYR A 150 10.98 -30.03 20.60
N ALA A 151 10.28 -30.38 19.53
CA ALA A 151 9.66 -31.70 19.41
C ALA A 151 10.69 -32.84 19.38
N GLU A 152 11.81 -32.66 18.64
CA GLU A 152 12.94 -33.61 18.65
C GLU A 152 13.54 -33.74 20.08
N GLN A 153 13.66 -32.63 20.81
CA GLN A 153 14.18 -32.63 22.18
C GLN A 153 13.27 -33.35 23.18
N VAL A 154 11.95 -33.22 23.03
CA VAL A 154 10.98 -33.98 23.83
C VAL A 154 11.16 -35.49 23.60
N ALA A 155 11.26 -35.94 22.35
CA ALA A 155 11.46 -37.35 22.00
C ALA A 155 12.80 -37.89 22.55
N ALA A 156 13.86 -37.08 22.48
CA ALA A 156 15.17 -37.42 23.05
C ALA A 156 15.11 -37.55 24.60
N ALA A 157 14.49 -36.58 25.29
CA ALA A 157 14.34 -36.59 26.75
C ALA A 157 13.50 -37.78 27.23
N GLU A 158 12.42 -38.15 26.54
CA GLU A 158 11.63 -39.35 26.82
C GLU A 158 12.44 -40.64 26.69
N THR A 159 13.36 -40.70 25.74
CA THR A 159 14.22 -41.87 25.56
C THR A 159 15.25 -41.96 26.66
N VAL A 160 15.83 -40.84 27.08
CA VAL A 160 16.77 -40.77 28.20
C VAL A 160 16.10 -41.15 29.53
N LEU A 161 14.88 -40.63 29.76
CA LEU A 161 14.10 -40.97 30.97
C LEU A 161 13.81 -42.47 31.06
N ARG A 162 13.26 -43.08 29.99
CA ARG A 162 12.99 -44.51 29.97
C ARG A 162 14.23 -45.38 30.25
N LYS A 163 15.42 -44.94 29.78
CA LYS A 163 16.68 -45.62 30.10
C LYS A 163 17.03 -45.49 31.56
N ALA A 164 16.89 -44.30 32.15
CA ALA A 164 17.19 -44.00 33.54
C ALA A 164 16.27 -44.78 34.49
N GLU A 165 15.00 -44.86 34.25
CA GLU A 165 14.02 -45.66 35.00
C GLU A 165 14.43 -47.15 35.04
N ARG A 166 14.84 -47.73 33.90
CA ARG A 166 15.35 -49.10 33.88
C ARG A 166 16.65 -49.30 34.65
N GLU A 167 17.57 -48.34 34.60
CA GLU A 167 18.81 -48.37 35.34
C GLU A 167 18.56 -48.24 36.86
N GLU A 168 17.54 -47.51 37.29
CA GLU A 168 17.06 -47.41 38.65
C GLU A 168 16.51 -48.76 39.14
N GLU A 169 15.60 -49.39 38.35
CA GLU A 169 15.06 -50.72 38.62
C GLU A 169 16.17 -51.77 38.86
N LEU A 170 17.27 -51.62 38.11
CA LEU A 170 18.45 -52.51 38.23
C LEU A 170 19.41 -52.09 39.35
N GLY A 171 19.07 -51.04 40.11
CA GLY A 171 19.93 -50.49 41.19
C GLY A 171 21.22 -49.84 40.74
N ARG A 172 21.27 -49.42 39.45
CA ARG A 172 22.45 -48.79 38.82
C ARG A 172 22.40 -47.28 38.78
N ARG A 173 21.26 -46.68 39.10
CA ARG A 173 21.01 -45.24 39.09
C ARG A 173 20.24 -44.82 40.35
N SER A 174 20.46 -43.58 40.81
CA SER A 174 19.73 -43.06 41.95
C SER A 174 18.33 -42.58 41.57
N HIS A 175 17.36 -42.67 42.48
CA HIS A 175 16.04 -42.10 42.33
C HIS A 175 16.10 -40.58 42.09
N ALA A 176 17.02 -39.88 42.70
CA ALA A 176 17.23 -38.45 42.50
C ALA A 176 17.58 -38.08 41.03
N ASP A 177 18.35 -38.93 40.36
CA ASP A 177 18.68 -38.75 38.95
C ASP A 177 17.46 -38.94 38.05
N VAL A 178 16.56 -39.91 38.35
CA VAL A 178 15.34 -40.12 37.61
C VAL A 178 14.39 -38.93 37.73
N VAL A 179 14.15 -38.45 38.96
CA VAL A 179 13.33 -37.25 39.23
C VAL A 179 13.91 -36.03 38.51
N GLN A 180 15.24 -35.90 38.43
CA GLN A 180 15.86 -34.81 37.65
C GLN A 180 15.58 -34.92 36.14
N MET A 181 15.51 -36.13 35.58
CA MET A 181 15.20 -36.35 34.18
C MET A 181 13.71 -36.17 33.89
N GLU A 182 12.82 -36.50 34.82
CA GLU A 182 11.40 -36.17 34.76
C GLU A 182 11.18 -34.65 34.71
N ALA A 183 11.88 -33.91 35.56
CA ALA A 183 11.84 -32.46 35.57
C ALA A 183 12.34 -31.85 34.23
N GLU A 184 13.41 -32.42 33.65
CA GLU A 184 13.92 -32.02 32.34
C GLU A 184 12.88 -32.30 31.22
N LEU A 185 12.24 -33.47 31.21
CA LEU A 185 11.19 -33.78 30.26
C LEU A 185 10.01 -32.81 30.39
N ALA A 186 9.56 -32.49 31.60
CA ALA A 186 8.51 -31.52 31.84
C ALA A 186 8.87 -30.14 31.29
N GLU A 187 10.09 -29.68 31.47
CA GLU A 187 10.60 -28.42 30.90
C GLU A 187 10.58 -28.46 29.35
N ARG A 188 11.10 -29.54 28.74
CA ARG A 188 11.08 -29.67 27.28
C ARG A 188 9.67 -29.68 26.68
N ARG A 189 8.70 -30.31 27.33
CA ARG A 189 7.29 -30.30 26.92
C ARG A 189 6.69 -28.89 27.01
N TYR A 190 7.02 -28.14 28.05
CA TYR A 190 6.62 -26.76 28.21
C TYR A 190 7.18 -25.87 27.08
N GLU A 191 8.50 -25.97 26.81
CA GLU A 191 9.16 -25.23 25.72
C GLU A 191 8.57 -25.59 24.33
N SER A 192 8.34 -26.88 24.08
CA SER A 192 7.70 -27.36 22.84
C SER A 192 6.29 -26.77 22.65
N THR A 193 5.49 -26.74 23.72
CA THR A 193 4.15 -26.15 23.66
C THR A 193 4.23 -24.64 23.34
N ASN A 194 5.16 -23.93 23.96
CA ASN A 194 5.36 -22.50 23.70
C ASN A 194 5.82 -22.24 22.25
N ALA A 195 6.77 -23.05 21.75
CA ALA A 195 7.26 -22.94 20.37
C ALA A 195 6.14 -23.21 19.34
N HIS A 196 5.33 -24.25 19.59
CA HIS A 196 4.18 -24.56 18.75
C HIS A 196 3.15 -23.42 18.72
N ASN A 197 2.83 -22.84 19.88
CA ASN A 197 1.91 -21.71 19.96
C ASN A 197 2.47 -20.47 19.24
N ALA A 198 3.78 -20.22 19.38
CA ALA A 198 4.45 -19.13 18.68
C ALA A 198 4.41 -19.34 17.15
N TYR A 199 4.72 -20.54 16.66
CA TYR A 199 4.61 -20.89 15.26
C TYR A 199 3.20 -20.60 14.71
N ARG A 200 2.17 -21.11 15.40
CA ARG A 200 0.77 -20.85 14.98
C ARG A 200 0.41 -19.38 14.98
N SER A 201 0.87 -18.61 15.96
CA SER A 201 0.63 -17.16 16.03
C SER A 201 1.26 -16.43 14.85
N HIS A 202 2.50 -16.76 14.48
CA HIS A 202 3.16 -16.15 13.32
C HIS A 202 2.54 -16.57 11.99
N LEU A 203 2.06 -17.82 11.90
CA LEU A 203 1.32 -18.30 10.73
C LEU A 203 -0.01 -17.54 10.56
N MET A 204 -0.73 -17.27 11.65
CA MET A 204 -1.92 -16.40 11.62
C MET A 204 -1.57 -14.98 11.17
N THR A 205 -0.47 -14.41 11.67
CA THR A 205 -0.01 -13.08 11.24
C THR A 205 0.29 -13.03 9.75
N LEU A 206 0.92 -14.05 9.19
CA LEU A 206 1.16 -14.16 7.74
C LEU A 206 -0.17 -14.29 6.97
N SER A 207 -1.07 -15.16 7.43
CA SER A 207 -2.42 -15.31 6.88
C SER A 207 -3.18 -13.98 6.81
N ASP A 208 -3.17 -13.21 7.91
CA ASP A 208 -3.83 -11.91 7.99
C ASP A 208 -3.23 -10.88 7.01
N LEU A 209 -1.90 -10.84 6.90
CA LEU A 209 -1.21 -9.97 5.94
C LEU A 209 -1.55 -10.30 4.48
N MET A 210 -1.75 -11.57 4.18
CA MET A 210 -2.09 -12.07 2.85
C MET A 210 -3.59 -11.93 2.53
N PHE A 211 -4.44 -11.65 3.52
CA PHE A 211 -5.90 -11.79 3.40
C PHE A 211 -6.32 -13.22 3.01
N TRP A 212 -5.63 -14.20 3.57
CA TRP A 212 -5.95 -15.61 3.36
C TRP A 212 -7.33 -15.94 3.95
N PRO A 213 -8.16 -16.81 3.31
CA PRO A 213 -9.46 -17.17 3.85
C PRO A 213 -9.33 -17.76 5.25
N LEU A 214 -10.16 -17.27 6.20
CA LEU A 214 -10.11 -17.68 7.62
C LEU A 214 -10.45 -19.17 7.83
N GLU A 215 -11.13 -19.78 6.87
CA GLU A 215 -11.61 -21.17 6.92
C GLU A 215 -10.59 -22.16 6.31
N GLU A 216 -9.54 -21.65 5.67
CA GLU A 216 -8.52 -22.48 5.01
C GLU A 216 -7.20 -22.42 5.79
N GLU A 217 -6.61 -23.57 6.05
CA GLU A 217 -5.30 -23.66 6.70
C GLU A 217 -4.20 -23.29 5.71
N LEU A 218 -3.35 -22.30 6.07
CA LEU A 218 -2.19 -21.91 5.28
C LEU A 218 -1.05 -22.90 5.53
N VAL A 219 -0.54 -23.53 4.48
CA VAL A 219 0.62 -24.42 4.51
C VAL A 219 1.75 -23.76 3.71
N ILE A 220 2.89 -23.49 4.37
CA ILE A 220 4.06 -22.89 3.74
C ILE A 220 5.12 -23.94 3.42
N ASP A 221 5.96 -23.66 2.42
CA ASP A 221 7.16 -24.47 2.14
C ASP A 221 8.18 -24.28 3.26
N PRO A 222 8.59 -25.36 3.94
CA PRO A 222 9.62 -25.26 4.98
C PRO A 222 11.03 -24.98 4.45
N GLN A 223 11.22 -24.99 3.13
CA GLN A 223 12.51 -24.71 2.53
C GLN A 223 12.86 -23.22 2.65
N VAL A 224 14.04 -22.96 3.20
CA VAL A 224 14.53 -21.60 3.34
C VAL A 224 14.94 -21.04 1.98
N PRO A 225 14.40 -19.91 1.54
CA PRO A 225 14.79 -19.27 0.28
C PRO A 225 16.29 -19.02 0.21
N ARG A 226 16.86 -19.15 -0.98
CA ARG A 226 18.29 -18.85 -1.20
C ARG A 226 18.39 -17.71 -2.19
N LEU A 227 18.84 -16.55 -1.71
CA LEU A 227 19.20 -15.45 -2.59
C LEU A 227 20.67 -15.58 -3.02
N PRO A 228 20.98 -15.38 -4.30
CA PRO A 228 22.37 -15.40 -4.76
C PRO A 228 23.16 -14.27 -4.09
N PRO A 229 24.37 -14.53 -3.59
CA PRO A 229 25.23 -13.50 -3.05
C PRO A 229 25.68 -12.58 -4.19
N GLU A 230 25.18 -11.37 -4.22
CA GLU A 230 25.52 -10.37 -5.23
C GLU A 230 26.34 -9.26 -4.57
N PRO A 231 27.58 -9.00 -5.03
CA PRO A 231 28.42 -7.94 -4.45
C PRO A 231 27.97 -6.59 -5.03
N LEU A 232 26.85 -6.05 -4.52
CA LEU A 232 26.42 -4.70 -4.86
C LEU A 232 27.25 -3.68 -4.11
N ARG A 233 27.90 -2.75 -4.84
CA ARG A 233 28.65 -1.64 -4.24
C ARG A 233 27.69 -0.58 -3.75
N ALA A 234 27.94 -0.03 -2.56
CA ALA A 234 27.07 0.97 -1.94
C ALA A 234 26.82 2.18 -2.85
N GLU A 235 27.87 2.69 -3.50
CA GLU A 235 27.77 3.86 -4.39
C GLU A 235 26.81 3.60 -5.58
N SER A 236 26.91 2.45 -6.22
CA SER A 236 26.07 2.12 -7.38
C SER A 236 24.61 1.96 -7.00
N VAL A 237 24.31 1.40 -5.81
CA VAL A 237 22.94 1.27 -5.30
C VAL A 237 22.36 2.64 -4.94
N VAL A 238 23.16 3.51 -4.30
CA VAL A 238 22.75 4.88 -3.96
C VAL A 238 22.45 5.69 -5.22
N ASP A 239 23.33 5.64 -6.22
CA ASP A 239 23.15 6.39 -7.47
C ASP A 239 21.91 5.92 -8.23
N PHE A 240 21.66 4.61 -8.26
CA PHE A 240 20.45 4.05 -8.84
C PHE A 240 19.20 4.49 -8.08
N ALA A 241 19.17 4.36 -6.77
CA ALA A 241 18.04 4.74 -5.94
C ALA A 241 17.73 6.25 -6.05
N LEU A 242 18.75 7.13 -6.05
CA LEU A 242 18.55 8.57 -6.20
C LEU A 242 17.92 8.97 -7.54
N THR A 243 17.90 8.08 -8.54
CA THR A 243 17.29 8.34 -9.85
C THR A 243 15.97 7.59 -10.04
N HIS A 244 15.79 6.43 -9.39
CA HIS A 244 14.66 5.53 -9.67
C HIS A 244 13.71 5.31 -8.50
N ASP A 245 14.10 5.71 -7.27
CA ASP A 245 13.25 5.53 -6.09
C ASP A 245 11.86 6.18 -6.28
N PRO A 246 10.76 5.42 -6.13
CA PRO A 246 9.41 5.92 -6.37
C PRO A 246 9.07 7.13 -5.50
N SER A 247 9.48 7.14 -4.24
CA SER A 247 9.16 8.22 -3.29
C SER A 247 9.87 9.53 -3.64
N LEU A 248 11.11 9.46 -4.13
CA LEU A 248 11.86 10.62 -4.59
C LEU A 248 11.28 11.16 -5.91
N ARG A 249 10.88 10.29 -6.83
CA ARG A 249 10.19 10.68 -8.08
C ARG A 249 8.86 11.37 -7.79
N ILE A 250 8.06 10.85 -6.85
CA ILE A 250 6.82 11.50 -6.38
C ILE A 250 7.10 12.90 -5.88
N ALA A 251 8.10 13.09 -5.01
CA ALA A 251 8.49 14.40 -4.50
C ALA A 251 8.93 15.35 -5.63
N GLY A 252 9.65 14.86 -6.63
CA GLY A 252 10.03 15.62 -7.82
C GLY A 252 8.82 16.09 -8.63
N TRP A 253 7.85 15.22 -8.88
CA TRP A 253 6.60 15.58 -9.57
C TRP A 253 5.73 16.54 -8.77
N GLN A 254 5.78 16.49 -7.44
CA GLN A 254 5.10 17.46 -6.58
C GLN A 254 5.72 18.86 -6.72
N VAL A 255 7.06 18.98 -6.86
CA VAL A 255 7.73 20.26 -7.18
C VAL A 255 7.29 20.78 -8.54
N ASP A 256 7.22 19.91 -9.57
CA ASP A 256 6.76 20.30 -10.90
C ASP A 256 5.30 20.75 -10.88
N ASN A 257 4.43 20.08 -10.13
CA ASN A 257 3.03 20.50 -9.96
C ASN A 257 2.93 21.85 -9.26
N ALA A 258 3.69 22.06 -8.17
CA ALA A 258 3.72 23.35 -7.48
C ALA A 258 4.21 24.50 -8.39
N ARG A 259 5.18 24.23 -9.26
CA ARG A 259 5.67 25.19 -10.28
C ARG A 259 4.58 25.54 -11.30
N ARG A 260 3.83 24.53 -11.77
CA ARG A 260 2.69 24.71 -12.69
C ARG A 260 1.55 25.48 -12.02
N GLU A 261 1.23 25.19 -10.76
CA GLU A 261 0.23 25.91 -9.99
C GLU A 261 0.61 27.39 -9.77
N LEU A 262 1.88 27.68 -9.50
CA LEU A 262 2.38 29.05 -9.43
C LEU A 262 2.25 29.75 -10.79
N SER A 263 2.58 29.08 -11.88
CA SER A 263 2.38 29.58 -13.23
C SER A 263 0.91 29.88 -13.51
N ALA A 264 0.01 28.93 -13.21
CA ALA A 264 -1.43 29.12 -13.36
C ALA A 264 -1.97 30.30 -12.55
N ALA A 265 -1.49 30.49 -11.31
CA ALA A 265 -1.87 31.63 -10.47
C ALA A 265 -1.45 32.98 -11.07
N ARG A 266 -0.27 33.06 -11.71
CA ARG A 266 0.18 34.27 -12.42
C ARG A 266 -0.67 34.59 -13.64
N TRP A 267 -1.01 33.55 -14.43
CA TRP A 267 -1.82 33.67 -15.63
C TRP A 267 -3.29 34.01 -15.37
N GLN A 268 -3.80 33.76 -14.16
CA GLN A 268 -5.17 34.18 -13.76
C GLN A 268 -5.35 35.72 -13.73
N LEU A 269 -4.30 36.50 -13.80
CA LEU A 269 -4.39 37.94 -13.97
C LEU A 269 -4.64 38.39 -15.40
N LEU A 270 -4.55 37.49 -16.37
CA LEU A 270 -4.87 37.75 -17.77
C LEU A 270 -6.39 37.73 -18.01
N PRO A 271 -6.86 38.38 -19.10
CA PRO A 271 -8.24 38.25 -19.55
C PRO A 271 -8.61 36.79 -19.80
N SER A 272 -9.90 36.44 -19.59
CA SER A 272 -10.48 35.16 -20.04
C SER A 272 -11.47 35.40 -21.17
N VAL A 273 -11.54 34.46 -22.10
CA VAL A 273 -12.43 34.51 -23.27
C VAL A 273 -13.28 33.25 -23.32
N GLY A 274 -14.59 33.41 -23.26
CA GLY A 274 -15.55 32.30 -23.35
C GLY A 274 -16.49 32.48 -24.52
N LEU A 275 -16.81 31.39 -25.19
CA LEU A 275 -17.83 31.29 -26.22
C LEU A 275 -19.03 30.53 -25.66
N TYR A 276 -20.20 31.12 -25.75
CA TYR A 276 -21.45 30.55 -25.30
C TYR A 276 -22.46 30.52 -26.43
N ALA A 277 -23.19 29.46 -26.54
CA ALA A 277 -24.33 29.35 -27.47
C ALA A 277 -25.48 28.68 -26.71
N GLY A 278 -26.69 29.05 -27.06
CA GLY A 278 -27.83 28.46 -26.41
C GLY A 278 -29.15 28.78 -27.10
N TRP A 279 -30.15 28.06 -26.66
CA TRP A 279 -31.54 28.29 -27.00
C TRP A 279 -32.33 28.42 -25.70
N ASN A 280 -33.22 29.39 -25.63
CA ASN A 280 -34.09 29.58 -24.49
C ASN A 280 -35.51 29.92 -24.95
N THR A 281 -36.50 29.55 -24.14
CA THR A 281 -37.89 29.94 -24.29
C THR A 281 -38.52 30.15 -22.91
N SER A 282 -39.66 30.82 -22.92
CA SER A 282 -40.39 31.12 -21.68
C SER A 282 -41.90 31.00 -21.85
N TYR A 283 -42.55 30.65 -20.77
CA TYR A 283 -43.99 30.69 -20.60
C TYR A 283 -44.34 31.57 -19.42
N TYR A 284 -45.29 32.44 -19.58
CA TYR A 284 -45.80 33.29 -18.48
C TYR A 284 -47.30 33.44 -18.51
N THR A 285 -47.89 33.60 -17.37
CA THR A 285 -49.31 33.90 -17.22
C THR A 285 -49.52 34.91 -16.09
N TYR A 286 -50.59 35.65 -16.21
CA TYR A 286 -51.01 36.64 -15.21
C TYR A 286 -52.33 36.23 -14.56
N ALA A 287 -52.43 36.39 -13.24
CA ALA A 287 -53.64 36.04 -12.52
C ALA A 287 -54.84 36.90 -13.02
N GLY A 288 -55.91 36.23 -13.40
CA GLY A 288 -57.16 36.93 -13.87
C GLY A 288 -57.12 37.45 -15.30
N THR A 289 -56.07 37.14 -16.11
CA THR A 289 -55.99 37.55 -17.51
C THR A 289 -55.85 36.33 -18.42
N GLN A 290 -56.49 36.33 -19.57
CA GLN A 290 -56.24 35.32 -20.60
C GLN A 290 -54.88 35.58 -21.22
N THR A 291 -53.99 34.61 -21.08
CA THR A 291 -52.69 34.60 -21.74
C THR A 291 -52.69 33.55 -22.85
N SER A 292 -51.77 33.67 -23.82
CA SER A 292 -51.62 32.68 -24.90
C SER A 292 -51.34 31.31 -24.30
N PRO A 293 -51.82 30.21 -24.90
CA PRO A 293 -51.53 28.83 -24.47
C PRO A 293 -50.06 28.53 -24.40
N PHE A 294 -49.71 27.55 -23.58
CA PHE A 294 -48.32 27.15 -23.36
C PHE A 294 -47.57 26.79 -24.66
N ASP A 295 -48.20 26.01 -25.54
CA ASP A 295 -47.60 25.55 -26.78
C ASP A 295 -47.29 26.70 -27.76
N MET A 296 -48.17 27.74 -27.76
CA MET A 296 -47.97 28.94 -28.58
C MET A 296 -46.80 29.79 -28.00
N GLN A 297 -46.80 30.02 -26.70
CA GLN A 297 -45.73 30.79 -26.05
C GLN A 297 -44.39 30.08 -26.15
N PHE A 298 -44.37 28.76 -25.91
CA PHE A 298 -43.16 27.96 -25.99
C PHE A 298 -42.48 28.02 -27.36
N ARG A 299 -43.26 28.02 -28.42
CA ARG A 299 -42.76 28.16 -29.81
C ARG A 299 -42.36 29.59 -30.14
N ASN A 300 -43.19 30.55 -29.75
CA ASN A 300 -43.03 31.95 -30.20
C ASN A 300 -41.98 32.72 -29.39
N ASN A 301 -41.77 32.32 -28.09
CA ASN A 301 -40.77 32.94 -27.23
C ASN A 301 -39.40 32.30 -27.37
N GLY A 302 -39.26 31.29 -28.26
CA GLY A 302 -37.96 30.62 -28.51
C GLY A 302 -36.97 31.59 -29.15
N GLY A 303 -35.77 31.62 -28.59
CA GLY A 303 -34.67 32.44 -29.11
C GLY A 303 -33.33 31.72 -29.03
N GLU A 304 -32.50 31.89 -30.04
CA GLU A 304 -31.15 31.36 -30.10
C GLU A 304 -30.17 32.51 -29.91
N TYR A 305 -29.03 32.21 -29.25
CA TYR A 305 -27.97 33.19 -29.08
C TYR A 305 -26.60 32.55 -29.22
N VAL A 306 -25.66 33.34 -29.72
CA VAL A 306 -24.21 33.07 -29.66
C VAL A 306 -23.55 34.30 -29.03
N GLN A 307 -22.76 34.08 -27.99
CA GLN A 307 -22.15 35.14 -27.22
C GLN A 307 -20.64 34.88 -27.04
N LEU A 308 -19.84 35.88 -27.39
CA LEU A 308 -18.43 35.92 -27.01
C LEU A 308 -18.30 36.80 -25.78
N SER A 309 -17.79 36.23 -24.70
CA SER A 309 -17.55 36.94 -23.42
C SER A 309 -16.06 37.12 -23.18
N VAL A 310 -15.64 38.39 -22.95
CA VAL A 310 -14.26 38.69 -22.53
C VAL A 310 -14.33 39.30 -21.14
N SER A 311 -13.68 38.66 -20.18
CA SER A 311 -13.61 39.13 -18.78
C SER A 311 -12.17 39.51 -18.41
N VAL A 312 -11.97 40.74 -17.97
CA VAL A 312 -10.67 41.29 -17.56
C VAL A 312 -10.72 41.61 -16.06
N PRO A 313 -9.99 40.90 -15.20
CA PRO A 313 -9.94 41.24 -13.77
C PRO A 313 -9.14 42.50 -13.54
N ILE A 314 -9.81 43.61 -13.20
CA ILE A 314 -9.16 44.90 -12.94
C ILE A 314 -8.71 44.98 -11.47
N PHE A 315 -9.59 44.71 -10.52
CA PHE A 315 -9.30 44.76 -9.10
C PHE A 315 -10.08 43.70 -8.34
N ASN A 316 -9.40 42.83 -7.65
CA ASN A 316 -9.97 41.74 -6.86
C ASN A 316 -9.53 41.76 -5.39
N ARG A 317 -9.38 42.95 -4.82
CA ARG A 317 -8.92 43.14 -3.43
C ARG A 317 -7.56 42.48 -3.12
N LEU A 318 -6.64 42.51 -4.07
CA LEU A 318 -5.31 41.87 -4.02
C LEU A 318 -5.32 40.32 -3.90
N GLN A 319 -6.47 39.68 -4.02
CA GLN A 319 -6.56 38.21 -3.92
C GLN A 319 -5.67 37.48 -4.92
N GLY A 320 -5.51 38.03 -6.14
CA GLY A 320 -4.60 37.49 -7.14
C GLY A 320 -3.14 37.50 -6.67
N HIS A 321 -2.68 38.62 -6.12
CA HIS A 321 -1.31 38.76 -5.59
C HIS A 321 -1.08 37.83 -4.37
N SER A 322 -2.05 37.76 -3.46
CA SER A 322 -1.98 36.88 -2.30
C SER A 322 -1.91 35.42 -2.74
N ARG A 323 -2.70 34.99 -3.75
CA ARG A 323 -2.65 33.66 -4.32
C ARG A 323 -1.29 33.31 -4.93
N ILE A 324 -0.68 34.26 -5.68
CA ILE A 324 0.67 34.11 -6.24
C ILE A 324 1.69 33.92 -5.11
N ALA A 325 1.63 34.73 -4.06
CA ALA A 325 2.51 34.61 -2.89
C ALA A 325 2.35 33.23 -2.20
N MET A 326 1.10 32.78 -1.96
CA MET A 326 0.82 31.46 -1.38
C MET A 326 1.36 30.33 -2.27
N LYS A 327 1.21 30.41 -3.61
CA LYS A 327 1.73 29.39 -4.53
C LYS A 327 3.25 29.40 -4.64
N ARG A 328 3.90 30.58 -4.46
CA ARG A 328 5.35 30.65 -4.31
C ARG A 328 5.82 29.92 -3.04
N ASN A 329 5.21 30.21 -1.90
CA ASN A 329 5.51 29.53 -0.65
C ASN A 329 5.24 28.01 -0.74
N ALA A 330 4.23 27.57 -1.51
CA ALA A 330 3.96 26.15 -1.77
C ALA A 330 5.08 25.50 -2.59
N LEU A 331 5.60 26.21 -3.61
CA LEU A 331 6.75 25.74 -4.38
C LEU A 331 8.01 25.63 -3.51
N ASP A 332 8.29 26.63 -2.66
CA ASP A 332 9.44 26.62 -1.76
C ASP A 332 9.34 25.43 -0.78
N ARG A 333 8.15 25.18 -0.22
CA ARG A 333 7.91 23.98 0.64
C ARG A 333 8.11 22.67 -0.12
N ALA A 334 7.56 22.54 -1.33
CA ALA A 334 7.70 21.34 -2.14
C ALA A 334 9.19 21.07 -2.47
N THR A 335 9.95 22.12 -2.78
CA THR A 335 11.39 22.01 -3.03
C THR A 335 12.15 21.57 -1.78
N ALA A 336 11.86 22.14 -0.62
CA ALA A 336 12.47 21.73 0.65
C ALA A 336 12.14 20.26 1.01
N VAL A 337 10.91 19.82 0.76
CA VAL A 337 10.50 18.42 0.96
C VAL A 337 11.26 17.48 0.01
N TYR A 338 11.43 17.88 -1.26
CA TYR A 338 12.23 17.11 -2.22
C TYR A 338 13.69 16.98 -1.79
N ASP A 339 14.31 18.08 -1.37
CA ASP A 339 15.71 18.09 -0.91
C ASP A 339 15.89 17.22 0.35
N GLN A 340 14.92 17.26 1.28
CA GLN A 340 14.93 16.40 2.45
C GLN A 340 14.77 14.93 2.03
N LYS A 341 13.80 14.61 1.17
CA LYS A 341 13.57 13.24 0.72
C LYS A 341 14.77 12.65 -0.01
N ARG A 342 15.48 13.46 -0.80
CA ARG A 342 16.72 13.05 -1.46
C ARG A 342 17.81 12.65 -0.46
N ARG A 343 17.94 13.39 0.65
CA ARG A 343 18.87 13.06 1.74
C ARG A 343 18.43 11.78 2.46
N ASP A 344 17.14 11.65 2.73
CA ASP A 344 16.57 10.51 3.44
C ASP A 344 16.81 9.21 2.64
N VAL A 345 16.46 9.19 1.35
CA VAL A 345 16.70 8.04 0.46
C VAL A 345 18.19 7.70 0.41
N GLY A 346 19.06 8.69 0.22
CA GLY A 346 20.51 8.43 0.20
C GLY A 346 21.05 7.89 1.52
N SER A 347 20.51 8.30 2.67
CA SER A 347 20.88 7.80 3.99
C SER A 347 20.32 6.42 4.26
N GLU A 348 19.07 6.17 3.86
CA GLU A 348 18.37 4.92 4.01
C GLU A 348 19.05 3.79 3.22
N VAL A 349 19.39 4.05 1.97
CA VAL A 349 20.12 3.09 1.13
C VAL A 349 21.50 2.76 1.68
N ARG A 350 22.26 3.77 2.13
CA ARG A 350 23.57 3.52 2.77
C ARG A 350 23.43 2.66 4.03
N ARG A 351 22.42 2.94 4.83
CA ARG A 351 22.10 2.15 6.03
C ARG A 351 21.69 0.72 5.67
N ALA A 352 20.84 0.55 4.64
CA ALA A 352 20.43 -0.76 4.17
C ALA A 352 21.63 -1.61 3.71
N VAL A 353 22.59 -1.01 2.99
CA VAL A 353 23.83 -1.71 2.60
C VAL A 353 24.68 -2.07 3.80
N GLN A 354 24.86 -1.15 4.77
CA GLN A 354 25.59 -1.41 6.01
C GLN A 354 24.93 -2.53 6.82
N ASP A 355 23.62 -2.52 6.95
CA ASP A 355 22.84 -3.54 7.68
C ASP A 355 22.97 -4.91 7.01
N ARG A 356 22.93 -4.98 5.66
CA ARG A 356 23.19 -6.21 4.91
C ARG A 356 24.60 -6.76 5.18
N ASP A 357 25.60 -5.90 5.11
CA ASP A 357 27.00 -6.32 5.29
C ASP A 357 27.23 -6.79 6.73
N GLY A 358 26.65 -6.09 7.72
CA GLY A 358 26.64 -6.50 9.11
C GLY A 358 25.94 -7.85 9.33
N ALA A 359 24.75 -8.02 8.73
CA ALA A 359 24.00 -9.28 8.81
C ALA A 359 24.76 -10.45 8.15
N ALA A 360 25.45 -10.21 7.03
CA ALA A 360 26.28 -11.23 6.38
C ALA A 360 27.45 -11.69 7.25
N VAL A 361 28.06 -10.78 8.01
CA VAL A 361 29.12 -11.11 8.98
C VAL A 361 28.53 -11.86 10.16
N ALA A 362 27.43 -11.38 10.73
CA ALA A 362 26.73 -12.01 11.86
C ALA A 362 26.32 -13.45 11.52
N TRP A 363 25.74 -13.67 10.34
CA TRP A 363 25.37 -15.01 9.88
C TRP A 363 26.59 -15.95 9.79
N ARG A 364 27.69 -15.51 9.18
CA ARG A 364 28.92 -16.33 9.09
C ARG A 364 29.44 -16.72 10.46
N GLN A 365 29.40 -15.80 11.44
CA GLN A 365 29.83 -16.07 12.80
C GLN A 365 28.86 -17.01 13.53
N ALA A 366 27.54 -16.80 13.38
CA ALA A 366 26.52 -17.67 13.97
C ALA A 366 26.63 -19.10 13.40
N ARG A 367 26.86 -19.25 12.10
CA ARG A 367 27.08 -20.56 11.45
C ARG A 367 28.32 -21.27 12.00
N SER A 368 29.44 -20.54 12.17
CA SER A 368 30.68 -21.11 12.77
C SER A 368 30.43 -21.52 14.22
N LYS A 369 29.73 -20.68 15.00
CA LYS A 369 29.33 -20.99 16.39
C LYS A 369 28.47 -22.25 16.44
N ALA A 370 27.46 -22.38 15.57
CA ALA A 370 26.56 -23.53 15.53
C ALA A 370 27.34 -24.83 15.25
N ALA A 371 28.24 -24.83 14.28
CA ALA A 371 29.08 -25.98 13.97
C ALA A 371 29.96 -26.44 15.15
N VAL A 372 30.59 -25.51 15.87
CA VAL A 372 31.41 -25.84 17.04
C VAL A 372 30.54 -26.34 18.20
N GLN A 373 29.34 -25.76 18.40
CA GLN A 373 28.41 -26.19 19.45
C GLN A 373 27.80 -27.56 19.14
N GLU A 374 27.58 -27.90 17.87
CA GLU A 374 27.16 -29.23 17.44
C GLU A 374 28.23 -30.29 17.78
N GLU A 375 29.48 -30.01 17.47
CA GLU A 375 30.58 -30.89 17.83
C GLU A 375 30.69 -31.08 19.34
N ALA A 376 30.61 -29.97 20.12
CA ALA A 376 30.61 -30.03 21.58
C ALA A 376 29.44 -30.84 22.16
N TYR A 377 28.23 -30.66 21.59
CA TYR A 377 27.04 -31.42 21.95
C TYR A 377 27.28 -32.94 21.73
N ASN A 378 27.76 -33.33 20.55
CA ASN A 378 28.01 -34.72 20.19
C ASN A 378 29.07 -35.38 21.11
N LEU A 379 30.12 -34.65 21.49
CA LEU A 379 31.15 -35.12 22.44
C LEU A 379 30.55 -35.30 23.85
N ASN A 380 29.75 -34.30 24.32
CA ASN A 380 29.10 -34.39 25.63
C ASN A 380 28.04 -35.50 25.68
N LEU A 381 27.34 -35.75 24.59
CA LEU A 381 26.37 -36.86 24.51
C LEU A 381 27.08 -38.21 24.71
N LYS A 382 28.19 -38.43 24.00
CA LYS A 382 28.99 -39.66 24.20
C LYS A 382 29.53 -39.78 25.62
N SER A 383 29.97 -38.68 26.21
CA SER A 383 30.49 -38.65 27.61
C SER A 383 29.37 -38.97 28.63
N LEU A 384 28.14 -38.48 28.40
CA LEU A 384 26.98 -38.83 29.21
C LEU A 384 26.61 -40.32 29.08
N GLU A 385 26.64 -40.87 27.86
CA GLU A 385 26.40 -42.30 27.63
C GLU A 385 27.39 -43.21 28.33
N GLN A 386 28.66 -42.74 28.49
CA GLN A 386 29.71 -43.44 29.21
C GLN A 386 29.72 -43.17 30.72
N GLY A 387 28.82 -42.32 31.22
CA GLY A 387 28.74 -41.94 32.62
C GLY A 387 29.87 -41.02 33.11
N LEU A 388 30.57 -40.36 32.16
CA LEU A 388 31.73 -39.49 32.47
C LEU A 388 31.33 -38.07 32.89
N ILE A 389 30.13 -37.63 32.52
CA ILE A 389 29.58 -36.33 32.91
C ILE A 389 28.20 -36.49 33.53
N SER A 390 27.79 -35.50 34.31
CA SER A 390 26.46 -35.48 34.92
C SER A 390 25.37 -35.04 33.91
N PRO A 391 24.11 -35.43 34.12
CA PRO A 391 22.97 -34.94 33.32
C PRO A 391 22.85 -33.40 33.29
N LEU A 392 23.23 -32.73 34.37
CA LEU A 392 23.22 -31.28 34.47
C LEU A 392 24.26 -30.61 33.56
N GLU A 393 25.48 -31.17 33.48
CA GLU A 393 26.50 -30.70 32.53
C GLU A 393 26.08 -30.89 31.08
N PHE A 394 25.52 -32.05 30.76
CA PHE A 394 24.98 -32.32 29.43
C PHE A 394 23.86 -31.34 29.06
N ARG A 395 22.94 -31.00 29.98
CA ARG A 395 21.88 -30.02 29.76
C ARG A 395 22.44 -28.67 29.33
N THR A 396 23.54 -28.23 29.92
CA THR A 396 24.19 -26.97 29.55
C THR A 396 24.70 -27.00 28.10
N ALA A 397 25.37 -28.10 27.73
CA ALA A 397 25.86 -28.27 26.34
C ALA A 397 24.71 -28.33 25.34
N ASN A 398 23.63 -29.04 25.67
CA ASN A 398 22.42 -29.12 24.85
C ASN A 398 21.77 -27.73 24.66
N ASN A 399 21.56 -26.97 25.72
CA ASN A 399 20.97 -25.63 25.63
C ASN A 399 21.84 -24.67 24.80
N ASN A 400 23.17 -24.76 24.93
CA ASN A 400 24.10 -23.97 24.12
C ASN A 400 23.99 -24.33 22.63
N TYR A 401 23.85 -25.60 22.29
CA TYR A 401 23.66 -26.08 20.93
C TYR A 401 22.34 -25.59 20.33
N LEU A 402 21.22 -25.76 21.05
CA LEU A 402 19.92 -25.29 20.63
C LEU A 402 19.91 -23.77 20.36
N LYS A 403 20.47 -23.00 21.27
CA LYS A 403 20.61 -21.56 21.11
C LYS A 403 21.45 -21.19 19.90
N ALA A 404 22.55 -21.93 19.66
CA ALA A 404 23.42 -21.67 18.52
C ALA A 404 22.70 -21.96 17.18
N GLN A 405 21.89 -23.02 17.09
CA GLN A 405 21.04 -23.30 15.92
C GLN A 405 20.00 -22.21 15.69
N ALA A 406 19.30 -21.77 16.75
CA ALA A 406 18.33 -20.69 16.66
C ALA A 406 18.98 -19.36 16.21
N ASP A 407 20.16 -19.04 16.77
CA ASP A 407 20.94 -17.85 16.40
C ASP A 407 21.39 -17.91 14.91
N GLU A 408 21.81 -19.07 14.42
CA GLU A 408 22.21 -19.26 13.01
C GLU A 408 21.02 -19.02 12.07
N MET A 409 19.90 -19.67 12.35
CA MET A 409 18.68 -19.54 11.52
C MET A 409 18.20 -18.09 11.51
N ASN A 410 18.08 -17.44 12.65
CA ASN A 410 17.64 -16.06 12.75
C ASN A 410 18.60 -15.11 12.00
N SER A 411 19.92 -15.31 12.15
CA SER A 411 20.91 -14.50 11.47
C SER A 411 20.87 -14.69 9.95
N TYR A 412 20.61 -15.91 9.49
CA TYR A 412 20.45 -16.19 8.07
C TYR A 412 19.19 -15.52 7.47
N LEU A 413 18.04 -15.66 8.12
CA LEU A 413 16.79 -15.04 7.67
C LEU A 413 16.89 -13.50 7.69
N THR A 414 17.54 -12.94 8.71
CA THR A 414 17.83 -11.51 8.77
C THR A 414 18.70 -11.08 7.58
N TYR A 415 19.75 -11.83 7.27
CA TYR A 415 20.59 -11.55 6.09
C TYR A 415 19.78 -11.59 4.79
N LEU A 416 18.89 -12.59 4.61
CA LEU A 416 18.03 -12.69 3.42
C LEU A 416 17.16 -11.45 3.24
N ILE A 417 16.48 -11.00 4.30
CA ILE A 417 15.62 -9.81 4.26
C ILE A 417 16.46 -8.57 3.89
N ARG A 418 17.61 -8.38 4.54
CA ARG A 418 18.49 -7.23 4.27
C ARG A 418 19.08 -7.26 2.86
N GLN A 419 19.39 -8.44 2.35
CA GLN A 419 19.84 -8.62 0.96
C GLN A 419 18.72 -8.27 -0.03
N ALA A 420 17.51 -8.72 0.20
CA ALA A 420 16.35 -8.40 -0.63
C ALA A 420 16.09 -6.88 -0.69
N VAL A 421 16.16 -6.19 0.45
CA VAL A 421 16.01 -4.73 0.51
C VAL A 421 17.08 -4.01 -0.32
N VAL A 422 18.35 -4.44 -0.24
CA VAL A 422 19.43 -3.83 -1.04
C VAL A 422 19.23 -4.10 -2.52
N ARG A 423 18.77 -5.29 -2.92
CA ARG A 423 18.45 -5.62 -4.31
C ARG A 423 17.31 -4.78 -4.85
N TYR A 424 16.28 -4.55 -4.04
CA TYR A 424 15.17 -3.65 -4.39
C TYR A 424 15.68 -2.22 -4.67
N TYR A 425 16.52 -1.65 -3.80
CA TYR A 425 17.15 -0.36 -4.06
C TYR A 425 18.11 -0.38 -5.27
N GLY A 426 18.60 -1.56 -5.65
CA GLY A 426 19.39 -1.79 -6.87
C GLY A 426 18.56 -2.00 -8.14
N GLY A 427 17.22 -1.99 -8.04
CA GLY A 427 16.30 -2.05 -9.18
C GLY A 427 15.74 -3.44 -9.49
N VAL A 428 15.81 -4.39 -8.56
CA VAL A 428 15.20 -5.72 -8.70
C VAL A 428 13.96 -5.76 -7.80
N ASP A 429 12.78 -5.83 -8.38
CA ASP A 429 11.53 -5.89 -7.62
C ASP A 429 11.48 -7.16 -6.74
N TYR A 430 10.75 -7.08 -5.60
CA TYR A 430 10.68 -8.20 -4.65
C TYR A 430 10.06 -9.47 -5.27
N LEU A 431 9.13 -9.34 -6.20
CA LEU A 431 8.54 -10.47 -6.91
C LEU A 431 9.51 -11.11 -7.93
N ASP A 432 10.55 -10.39 -8.36
CA ASP A 432 11.56 -10.88 -9.29
C ASP A 432 12.79 -11.47 -8.58
N GLN A 433 12.78 -11.56 -7.27
CA GLN A 433 13.87 -12.06 -6.43
C GLN A 433 13.68 -13.52 -6.05
#